data_f9188510d7f60364e7d42369d687e207
#
_entry.id   f9188510d7f60364e7d42369d687e207
#
_cell.length_a   1.000
_cell.length_b   1.000
_cell.length_c   1.000
_cell.angle_alpha   90.00
_cell.angle_beta   90.00
_cell.angle_gamma   90.00
#
_symmetry.space_group_name_H-M   'P 1'
#
loop_
_entity.id
_entity.type
_entity.pdbx_description
1 polymer ?
#
loop_
_entity_poly.entity_id
_entity_poly.type
_entity_poly.pdbx_seq_one_letter_code
_entity_poly.pdbx_strand_id
1 'polypeptide(L)' 'MIRAGNEMVYVCNVCGWEYDEDEQGTKWEDLPDDFVCEVCGVGKDEFSPAE' A
#
# COMPACT_ATOMS: atom_id res chain seq x y z
N MET A 1 -15.87 -7.05 -9.94
CA MET A 1 -16.41 -6.32 -8.78
C MET A 1 -15.95 -4.88 -8.78
N ILE A 2 -16.85 -3.97 -8.55
CA ILE A 2 -16.51 -2.55 -8.57
C ILE A 2 -16.08 -2.10 -7.18
N ARG A 3 -14.94 -1.44 -7.12
CA ARG A 3 -14.45 -0.91 -5.87
C ARG A 3 -15.10 0.43 -5.59
N ALA A 4 -15.18 0.77 -4.31
CA ALA A 4 -15.58 2.10 -3.93
C ALA A 4 -14.52 3.08 -4.44
N GLY A 5 -14.95 4.26 -4.84
CA GLY A 5 -14.02 5.19 -5.46
C GLY A 5 -12.92 5.69 -4.55
N ASN A 6 -13.10 5.56 -3.24
CA ASN A 6 -12.12 6.05 -2.28
C ASN A 6 -11.16 4.97 -1.79
N GLU A 7 -11.26 3.78 -2.36
CA GLU A 7 -10.31 2.73 -2.01
C GLU A 7 -9.01 2.92 -2.77
N MET A 8 -7.91 2.69 -2.08
CA MET A 8 -6.59 2.83 -2.69
C MET A 8 -5.79 1.57 -2.46
N VAL A 9 -5.05 1.17 -3.48
CA VAL A 9 -4.10 0.07 -3.39
C VAL A 9 -2.74 0.59 -3.79
N TYR A 10 -1.74 0.27 -2.99
CA TYR A 10 -0.36 0.65 -3.28
C TYR A 10 0.46 -0.60 -3.52
N VAL A 11 1.32 -0.56 -4.51
CA VAL A 11 2.11 -1.71 -4.94
C VAL A 11 3.58 -1.43 -4.66
N CYS A 12 4.23 -2.41 -4.04
CA CYS A 12 5.67 -2.33 -3.83
C CYS A 12 6.38 -2.48 -5.18
N ASN A 13 7.22 -1.51 -5.51
CA ASN A 13 7.91 -1.53 -6.79
C ASN A 13 9.02 -2.57 -6.86
N VAL A 14 9.37 -3.16 -5.73
CA VAL A 14 10.47 -4.10 -5.65
C VAL A 14 9.98 -5.54 -5.74
N CYS A 15 9.01 -5.90 -4.92
CA CYS A 15 8.54 -7.29 -4.86
C CYS A 15 7.12 -7.48 -5.39
N GLY A 16 6.39 -6.38 -5.58
CA GLY A 16 5.03 -6.48 -6.11
C GLY A 16 3.95 -6.71 -5.07
N TRP A 17 4.29 -6.65 -3.80
CA TRP A 17 3.29 -6.80 -2.75
C TRP A 17 2.31 -5.63 -2.80
N GLU A 18 1.04 -5.94 -2.59
CA GLU A 18 0.00 -4.92 -2.68
C GLU A 18 -0.53 -4.60 -1.29
N TYR A 19 -0.56 -3.31 -0.99
CA TYR A 19 -1.17 -2.82 0.24
C TYR A 19 -2.55 -2.29 -0.11
N ASP A 20 -3.58 -2.92 0.45
CA ASP A 20 -4.97 -2.52 0.21
C ASP A 20 -5.50 -1.88 1.47
N GLU A 21 -5.84 -0.59 1.40
CA GLU A 21 -6.31 0.15 2.56
C GLU A 21 -7.56 -0.47 3.17
N ASP A 22 -8.43 -0.98 2.32
CA ASP A 22 -9.67 -1.58 2.80
C ASP A 22 -9.39 -2.85 3.57
N GLU A 23 -8.52 -3.68 3.03
CA GLU A 23 -8.19 -4.96 3.67
C GLU A 23 -7.41 -4.77 4.95
N GLN A 24 -6.48 -3.83 4.94
CA GLN A 24 -5.64 -3.58 6.09
C GLN A 24 -6.35 -2.79 7.19
N GLY A 25 -7.38 -2.05 6.82
CA GLY A 25 -8.12 -1.25 7.78
C GLY A 25 -7.43 0.04 8.18
N THR A 26 -6.35 0.40 7.50
CA THR A 26 -5.60 1.62 7.78
C THR A 26 -5.27 2.30 6.48
N LYS A 27 -5.51 3.60 6.41
CA LYS A 27 -5.19 4.35 5.20
C LYS A 27 -3.70 4.49 5.05
N TRP A 28 -3.26 4.56 3.80
CA TRP A 28 -1.84 4.72 3.50
C TRP A 28 -1.25 5.94 4.20
N GLU A 29 -1.97 7.04 4.19
CA GLU A 29 -1.47 8.28 4.79
C GLU A 29 -1.38 8.19 6.31
N ASP A 30 -2.09 7.24 6.92
CA ASP A 30 -2.05 7.06 8.37
C ASP A 30 -0.90 6.17 8.82
N LEU A 31 -0.20 5.57 7.88
CA LEU A 31 0.94 4.71 8.20
C LEU A 31 2.11 5.55 8.68
N PRO A 32 2.94 5.00 9.59
CA PRO A 32 4.12 5.73 10.06
C PRO A 32 5.14 5.91 8.94
N ASP A 33 6.02 6.88 9.12
CA ASP A 33 7.05 7.13 8.12
C ASP A 33 8.01 5.96 7.98
N ASP A 34 8.13 5.15 9.02
CA ASP A 34 9.03 4.00 9.00
C ASP A 34 8.34 2.72 8.59
N PHE A 35 7.14 2.82 8.03
CA PHE A 35 6.46 1.65 7.50
C PHE A 35 7.29 1.02 6.39
N VAL A 36 7.35 -0.31 6.38
CA VAL A 36 8.12 -1.03 5.38
C VAL A 36 7.26 -2.16 4.81
N CYS A 37 7.64 -2.59 3.60
CA CYS A 37 6.99 -3.72 2.96
C CYS A 37 7.12 -4.97 3.83
N GLU A 38 6.04 -5.72 3.96
CA GLU A 38 6.06 -6.93 4.76
C GLU A 38 6.81 -8.07 4.09
N VAL A 39 7.08 -7.94 2.82
CA VAL A 39 7.70 -9.01 2.04
C VAL A 39 9.18 -8.75 1.83
N CYS A 40 9.54 -7.58 1.33
CA CYS A 40 10.93 -7.29 1.01
C CYS A 40 11.56 -6.23 1.91
N GLY A 41 10.75 -5.53 2.71
CA GLY A 41 11.29 -4.62 3.72
C GLY A 41 11.69 -3.24 3.25
N VAL A 42 11.34 -2.86 2.02
CA VAL A 42 11.64 -1.51 1.54
C VAL A 42 10.66 -0.51 2.14
N GLY A 43 11.03 0.76 2.13
CA GLY A 43 10.22 1.79 2.72
C GLY A 43 9.05 2.23 1.86
N LYS A 44 8.27 3.17 2.38
CA LYS A 44 7.09 3.65 1.68
C LYS A 44 7.41 4.30 0.35
N ASP A 45 8.59 4.87 0.22
CA ASP A 45 8.97 5.55 -1.01
C ASP A 45 9.15 4.59 -2.18
N GLU A 46 9.17 3.29 -1.92
CA GLU A 46 9.23 2.29 -2.97
C GLU A 46 7.85 1.80 -3.39
N PHE A 47 6.81 2.41 -2.88
CA PHE A 47 5.45 2.04 -3.25
C PHE A 47 4.86 3.06 -4.21
N SER A 48 3.98 2.59 -5.09
CA SER A 48 3.26 3.44 -6.02
C SER A 48 1.79 3.08 -5.99
N PRO A 49 0.90 4.07 -6.17
CA PRO A 49 -0.52 3.74 -6.27
C PRO A 49 -0.78 2.86 -7.47
N ALA A 50 -1.64 1.86 -7.26
CA ALA A 50 -1.96 0.91 -8.33
C ALA A 50 -2.89 1.51 -9.38
N GLU A 51 -3.49 2.64 -9.09
CA GLU A 51 -4.41 3.32 -10.00
C GLU A 51 -3.70 3.92 -11.18
#